data_a646de3910ec453697aef2491a438c86
#
_entry.id   a646de3910ec453697aef2491a438c86
#
_cell.length_a   1.000
_cell.length_b   1.000
_cell.length_c   1.000
_cell.angle_alpha   90.00
_cell.angle_beta   90.00
_cell.angle_gamma   90.00
#
_symmetry.space_group_name_H-M   'P 1'
#
loop_
_entity.id
_entity.type
_entity.pdbx_description
1 polymer ?
#
loop_
_entity_poly.entity_id
_entity_poly.type
_entity_poly.pdbx_seq_one_letter_code
_entity_poly.pdbx_strand_id
1 'polypeptide(L)'
;NFMIMKIDAIVREEKFEDVKNALMEIEVNGLTVSQVMGCGLQRGYKEIVRGMEVEPQMQPKIKFEIVVSSEEWAEKTIEAIKKAAYTGEFGDGKIFSYPVASATKIRTGETGYDAVQCQE
;
A
#
# COMPACT_ATOMS: atom_id res chain seq x y z
N ASN A 1 -20.39 -13.70 -4.19
CA ASN A 1 -20.03 -13.16 -2.89
C ASN A 1 -18.79 -12.33 -2.97
N PHE A 2 -18.93 -11.06 -2.70
CA PHE A 2 -17.80 -10.18 -2.74
C PHE A 2 -17.32 -9.90 -1.32
N MET A 3 -16.03 -10.12 -1.12
CA MET A 3 -15.40 -9.80 0.14
C MET A 3 -14.68 -8.47 -0.05
N ILE A 4 -15.09 -7.48 0.72
CA ILE A 4 -14.42 -6.19 0.67
C ILE A 4 -13.01 -6.38 1.21
N MET A 5 -12.03 -5.87 0.47
CA MET A 5 -10.62 -6.04 0.82
C MET A 5 -9.97 -4.69 1.00
N LYS A 6 -9.04 -4.64 1.92
CA LYS A 6 -8.20 -3.46 2.07
C LYS A 6 -6.76 -3.82 1.71
N ILE A 7 -6.11 -2.93 0.99
CA ILE A 7 -4.72 -3.07 0.61
C ILE A 7 -3.94 -1.92 1.22
N ASP A 8 -2.90 -2.26 1.97
CA ASP A 8 -1.94 -1.29 2.50
C ASP A 8 -0.63 -1.54 1.79
N ALA A 9 -0.13 -0.56 1.07
CA ALA A 9 1.12 -0.68 0.34
C ALA A 9 2.09 0.38 0.82
N ILE A 10 3.26 -0.06 1.27
CA ILE A 10 4.29 0.86 1.72
C ILE A 10 5.40 0.79 0.69
N VAL A 11 5.67 1.91 0.02
CA VAL A 11 6.60 1.95 -1.11
C VAL A 11 7.59 3.09 -0.93
N ARG A 12 8.60 3.13 -1.80
CA ARG A 12 9.57 4.22 -1.81
C ARG A 12 8.88 5.52 -2.17
N GLU A 13 9.35 6.61 -1.60
CA GLU A 13 8.81 7.93 -1.94
C GLU A 13 8.89 8.22 -3.43
N GLU A 14 9.99 7.87 -4.05
CA GLU A 14 10.19 8.17 -5.45
C GLU A 14 9.29 7.36 -6.37
N LYS A 15 8.58 6.38 -5.84
CA LYS A 15 7.64 5.59 -6.61
C LYS A 15 6.19 6.07 -6.47
N PHE A 16 5.98 7.16 -5.76
CA PHE A 16 4.63 7.66 -5.52
C PHE A 16 3.86 7.88 -6.83
N GLU A 17 4.47 8.62 -7.75
CA GLU A 17 3.78 8.94 -9.01
C GLU A 17 3.53 7.69 -9.84
N ASP A 18 4.52 6.80 -9.91
CA ASP A 18 4.36 5.58 -10.69
C ASP A 18 3.21 4.72 -10.17
N VAL A 19 3.14 4.56 -8.85
CA VAL A 19 2.09 3.76 -8.23
C VAL A 19 0.74 4.44 -8.39
N LYS A 20 0.67 5.74 -8.15
CA LYS A 20 -0.58 6.49 -8.30
C LYS A 20 -1.12 6.34 -9.72
N ASN A 21 -0.25 6.52 -10.71
CA ASN A 21 -0.68 6.44 -12.11
C ASN A 21 -1.11 5.03 -12.48
N ALA A 22 -0.41 4.01 -11.98
CA ALA A 22 -0.78 2.63 -12.26
C ALA A 22 -2.16 2.30 -11.70
N LEU A 23 -2.47 2.82 -10.51
CA LEU A 23 -3.78 2.59 -9.90
C LEU A 23 -4.87 3.31 -10.66
N MET A 24 -4.60 4.53 -11.14
CA MET A 24 -5.58 5.25 -11.93
C MET A 24 -5.85 4.59 -13.26
N GLU A 25 -4.84 3.98 -13.84
CA GLU A 25 -5.00 3.26 -15.10
C GLU A 25 -5.98 2.11 -15.01
N ILE A 26 -6.02 1.43 -13.88
CA ILE A 26 -6.99 0.36 -13.67
C ILE A 26 -8.25 0.86 -12.97
N GLU A 27 -8.39 2.19 -12.91
CA GLU A 27 -9.58 2.85 -12.39
C GLU A 27 -9.81 2.65 -10.89
N VAL A 28 -8.74 2.41 -10.17
CA VAL A 28 -8.77 2.39 -8.71
C VAL A 28 -8.35 3.78 -8.27
N ASN A 29 -9.31 4.58 -7.86
CA ASN A 29 -9.03 5.99 -7.55
C ASN A 29 -9.46 6.44 -6.15
N GLY A 30 -10.00 5.54 -5.35
CA GLY A 30 -10.33 5.88 -3.96
C GLY A 30 -9.16 5.53 -3.06
N LEU A 31 -8.13 6.36 -3.07
CA LEU A 31 -6.93 6.10 -2.29
C LEU A 31 -6.77 7.09 -1.16
N THR A 32 -6.20 6.60 -0.07
CA THR A 32 -5.71 7.46 0.99
C THR A 32 -4.19 7.30 1.01
N VAL A 33 -3.48 8.41 1.06
CA VAL A 33 -2.03 8.39 0.98
C VAL A 33 -1.46 9.12 2.17
N SER A 34 -0.43 8.54 2.78
CA SER A 34 0.24 9.21 3.90
C SER A 34 1.75 8.99 3.78
N GLN A 35 2.47 9.93 4.36
CA GLN A 35 3.92 9.81 4.48
C GLN A 35 4.20 9.11 5.79
N VAL A 36 5.06 8.09 5.73
CA VAL A 36 5.38 7.30 6.91
C VAL A 36 6.89 7.12 6.97
N MET A 37 7.36 6.70 8.12
CA MET A 37 8.77 6.40 8.29
C MET A 37 8.94 4.91 8.42
N GLY A 38 9.71 4.33 7.52
CA GLY A 38 10.07 2.93 7.62
C GLY A 38 11.31 2.78 8.46
N CYS A 39 11.35 1.74 9.26
CA CYS A 39 12.48 1.48 10.12
C CYS A 39 12.97 0.06 9.86
N GLY A 40 14.25 -0.07 9.53
CA GLY A 40 14.80 -1.38 9.27
C GLY A 40 16.31 -1.34 9.20
N LEU A 41 16.90 -2.52 9.20
CA LEU A 41 18.33 -2.65 9.11
C LEU A 41 18.74 -2.84 7.67
N GLN A 42 19.77 -2.11 7.25
CA GLN A 42 20.36 -2.32 5.95
C GLN A 42 21.32 -3.49 6.04
N ARG A 43 21.19 -4.41 5.11
CA ARG A 43 22.00 -5.62 5.16
C ARG A 43 23.49 -5.38 5.16
N GLY A 44 23.93 -4.45 4.37
CA GLY A 44 25.35 -4.18 4.26
C GLY A 44 25.97 -3.56 5.48
N TYR A 45 25.18 -3.05 6.36
CA TYR A 45 25.67 -2.36 7.55
C TYR A 45 26.32 -3.28 8.54
N LYS A 46 25.79 -4.47 8.68
CA LYS A 46 26.26 -5.38 9.70
C LYS A 46 27.74 -5.70 9.60
N GLU A 47 28.20 -5.76 8.39
CA GLU A 47 29.56 -6.20 8.16
C GLU A 47 30.59 -5.18 8.47
N ILE A 48 30.22 -3.93 8.48
CA ILE A 48 31.20 -2.89 8.68
C ILE A 48 31.21 -2.35 10.08
N VAL A 49 30.34 -2.82 10.93
CA VAL A 49 30.19 -2.21 12.24
C VAL A 49 31.09 -2.83 13.29
N ARG A 50 31.73 -3.92 12.97
CA ARG A 50 32.78 -4.51 13.81
C ARG A 50 32.39 -4.71 15.27
N GLY A 51 31.25 -5.34 15.46
CA GLY A 51 30.80 -5.64 16.81
C GLY A 51 30.05 -4.52 17.49
N MET A 52 29.92 -3.36 16.85
CA MET A 52 29.06 -2.32 17.39
C MET A 52 27.62 -2.63 17.03
N GLU A 53 26.71 -2.13 17.83
CA GLU A 53 25.31 -2.29 17.54
C GLU A 53 24.92 -1.48 16.31
N VAL A 54 24.15 -2.12 15.41
CA VAL A 54 23.67 -1.45 14.22
C VAL A 54 22.32 -0.84 14.52
N GLU A 55 22.22 0.46 14.35
CA GLU A 55 20.95 1.14 14.58
C GLU A 55 20.06 1.02 13.35
N PRO A 56 18.75 0.86 13.58
CA PRO A 56 17.83 0.81 12.45
C PRO A 56 17.87 2.12 11.68
N GLN A 57 17.75 1.99 10.38
CA GLN A 57 17.67 3.15 9.51
C GLN A 57 16.24 3.60 9.40
N MET A 58 16.02 4.89 9.61
CA MET A 58 14.69 5.48 9.43
C MET A 58 14.64 6.11 8.04
N GLN A 59 13.72 5.65 7.23
CA GLN A 59 13.59 6.17 5.87
C GLN A 59 12.16 6.58 5.59
N PRO A 60 11.99 7.70 4.90
CA PRO A 60 10.65 8.12 4.52
C PRO A 60 10.07 7.18 3.46
N LYS A 61 8.82 6.85 3.62
CA LYS A 61 8.08 5.99 2.71
C LYS A 61 6.71 6.58 2.47
N ILE A 62 6.04 6.05 1.47
CA ILE A 62 4.66 6.43 1.19
C ILE A 62 3.78 5.22 1.47
N LYS A 63 2.69 5.44 2.15
CA LYS A 63 1.70 4.39 2.40
C LYS A 63 0.44 4.70 1.62
N PHE A 64 0.05 3.76 0.77
CA PHE A 64 -1.23 3.81 0.06
C PHE A 64 -2.21 2.92 0.79
N GLU A 65 -3.42 3.41 1.00
CA GLU A 65 -4.49 2.61 1.59
C GLU A 65 -5.65 2.61 0.61
N ILE A 66 -6.07 1.43 0.20
CA ILE A 66 -7.08 1.27 -0.82
C ILE A 66 -8.08 0.22 -0.37
N VAL A 67 -9.37 0.52 -0.54
CA VAL A 67 -10.41 -0.46 -0.25
C VAL A 67 -11.08 -0.79 -1.57
N VAL A 68 -11.17 -2.08 -1.86
CA VAL A 68 -11.77 -2.56 -3.11
C VAL A 68 -12.90 -3.53 -2.78
N SER A 69 -13.75 -3.77 -3.78
CA SER A 69 -15.01 -4.46 -3.55
C SER A 69 -14.95 -5.98 -3.67
N SER A 70 -13.79 -6.53 -4.04
CA SER A 70 -13.70 -7.99 -4.21
C SER A 70 -12.25 -8.43 -4.13
N GLU A 71 -12.07 -9.73 -3.95
CA GLU A 71 -10.74 -10.33 -3.98
C GLU A 71 -10.10 -10.19 -5.34
N GLU A 72 -10.90 -10.27 -6.38
CA GLU A 72 -10.41 -10.10 -7.74
C GLU A 72 -9.82 -8.71 -7.94
N TRP A 73 -10.54 -7.69 -7.47
CA TRP A 73 -10.03 -6.33 -7.53
C TRP A 73 -8.78 -6.15 -6.68
N ALA A 74 -8.72 -6.87 -5.55
CA ALA A 74 -7.52 -6.81 -4.71
C ALA A 74 -6.31 -7.35 -5.46
N GLU A 75 -6.46 -8.46 -6.16
CA GLU A 75 -5.35 -9.03 -6.93
C GLU A 75 -4.88 -8.09 -8.02
N LYS A 76 -5.80 -7.47 -8.74
CA LYS A 76 -5.44 -6.50 -9.78
C LYS A 76 -4.69 -5.32 -9.20
N THR A 77 -5.15 -4.84 -8.06
CA THR A 77 -4.53 -3.71 -7.38
C THR A 77 -3.13 -4.06 -6.93
N ILE A 78 -2.97 -5.22 -6.32
CA ILE A 78 -1.66 -5.68 -5.84
C ILE A 78 -0.68 -5.81 -7.00
N GLU A 79 -1.11 -6.41 -8.11
CA GLU A 79 -0.23 -6.57 -9.26
C GLU A 79 0.20 -5.22 -9.84
N ALA A 80 -0.73 -4.28 -9.92
CA ALA A 80 -0.41 -2.96 -10.44
C ALA A 80 0.63 -2.26 -9.55
N ILE A 81 0.44 -2.32 -8.24
CA ILE A 81 1.37 -1.69 -7.30
C ILE A 81 2.73 -2.37 -7.37
N LYS A 82 2.74 -3.69 -7.35
CA LYS A 82 3.96 -4.47 -7.35
C LYS A 82 4.81 -4.13 -8.57
N LYS A 83 4.17 -4.05 -9.71
CA LYS A 83 4.87 -3.76 -10.95
C LYS A 83 5.41 -2.33 -10.97
N ALA A 84 4.59 -1.38 -10.52
CA ALA A 84 4.97 0.03 -10.57
C ALA A 84 6.06 0.38 -9.56
N ALA A 85 6.07 -0.29 -8.40
CA ALA A 85 6.99 0.03 -7.32
C ALA A 85 8.29 -0.77 -7.37
N TYR A 86 8.38 -1.75 -8.23
CA TYR A 86 9.51 -2.66 -8.26
C TYR A 86 10.81 -1.98 -8.70
N THR A 87 11.87 -2.16 -7.95
CA THR A 87 13.22 -1.82 -8.39
C THR A 87 14.15 -3.03 -8.31
N GLY A 88 13.80 -4.00 -7.47
CA GLY A 88 14.65 -5.16 -7.24
C GLY A 88 15.64 -4.95 -6.11
N GLU A 89 15.69 -3.75 -5.53
CA GLU A 89 16.62 -3.45 -4.45
C GLU A 89 15.91 -3.58 -3.11
N PHE A 90 16.71 -3.72 -2.06
CA PHE A 90 16.17 -3.69 -0.71
C PHE A 90 15.50 -2.34 -0.47
N GLY A 91 14.35 -2.37 0.15
CA GLY A 91 13.63 -1.15 0.43
C GLY A 91 12.46 -0.89 -0.49
N ASP A 92 12.18 -1.82 -1.41
CA ASP A 92 11.02 -1.68 -2.31
C ASP A 92 9.70 -1.62 -1.56
N GLY A 93 9.65 -2.22 -0.39
CA GLY A 93 8.45 -2.16 0.43
C GLY A 93 7.64 -3.43 0.43
N LYS A 94 6.44 -3.33 0.95
CA LYS A 94 5.56 -4.49 1.13
C LYS A 94 4.12 -4.09 0.88
N ILE A 95 3.34 -5.09 0.50
CA ILE A 95 1.91 -4.91 0.28
C ILE A 95 1.18 -5.90 1.18
N PHE A 96 0.22 -5.40 1.95
CA PHE A 96 -0.60 -6.25 2.82
C PHE A 96 -2.03 -6.15 2.35
N SER A 97 -2.74 -7.27 2.36
CA SER A 97 -4.16 -7.25 2.03
C SER A 97 -4.92 -8.06 3.07
N TYR A 98 -6.11 -7.60 3.39
CA TYR A 98 -6.92 -8.26 4.41
C TYR A 98 -8.39 -7.91 4.21
N PRO A 99 -9.29 -8.79 4.70
CA PRO A 99 -10.72 -8.53 4.58
C PRO A 99 -11.15 -7.39 5.48
N VAL A 100 -12.13 -6.64 5.01
CA VAL A 100 -12.75 -5.58 5.78
C VAL A 100 -14.10 -6.08 6.27
N ALA A 101 -14.30 -6.04 7.58
CA ALA A 101 -15.53 -6.58 8.17
C ALA A 101 -16.76 -5.77 7.77
N SER A 102 -16.63 -4.46 7.66
CA SER A 102 -17.74 -3.62 7.25
C SER A 102 -17.20 -2.30 6.71
N ALA A 103 -17.99 -1.65 5.87
CA ALA A 103 -17.68 -0.34 5.35
C ALA A 103 -18.96 0.49 5.42
N THR A 104 -18.84 1.74 5.81
CA THR A 104 -19.98 2.65 5.93
C THR A 104 -19.59 4.00 5.39
N LYS A 105 -20.38 4.53 4.49
CA LYS A 105 -20.17 5.86 3.95
C LYS A 105 -20.80 6.87 4.93
N ILE A 106 -20.01 7.78 5.41
CA ILE A 106 -20.46 8.69 6.47
C ILE A 106 -21.60 9.57 5.98
N ARG A 107 -21.46 10.13 4.79
CA ARG A 107 -22.46 11.10 4.28
C ARG A 107 -23.83 10.49 4.07
N THR A 108 -23.90 9.30 3.51
CA THR A 108 -25.17 8.69 3.11
C THR A 108 -25.64 7.60 4.05
N GLY A 109 -24.74 7.03 4.84
CA GLY A 109 -25.06 5.86 5.66
C GLY A 109 -25.07 4.56 4.90
N GLU A 110 -24.73 4.60 3.60
CA GLU A 110 -24.66 3.37 2.82
C GLU A 110 -23.59 2.44 3.35
N THR A 111 -23.86 1.13 3.29
CA THR A 111 -22.95 0.15 3.86
C THR A 111 -22.56 -0.89 2.81
N GLY A 112 -21.50 -1.62 3.12
CA GLY A 112 -21.08 -2.76 2.31
C GLY A 112 -20.62 -2.35 0.93
N TYR A 113 -21.04 -3.12 -0.04
CA TYR A 113 -20.64 -2.91 -1.43
C TYR A 113 -20.92 -1.48 -1.92
N ASP A 114 -22.11 -0.98 -1.58
CA ASP A 114 -22.50 0.36 -2.02
C ASP A 114 -21.60 1.45 -1.42
N ALA A 115 -21.13 1.24 -0.21
CA ALA A 115 -20.23 2.19 0.43
C ALA A 115 -18.87 2.26 -0.28
N VAL A 116 -18.45 1.16 -0.89
CA VAL A 116 -17.15 1.07 -1.55
C VAL A 116 -17.22 1.50 -3.01
N GLN A 117 -18.29 1.12 -3.70
CA GLN A 117 -18.42 1.36 -5.13
C GLN A 117 -18.74 2.80 -5.49
N CYS A 118 -19.54 3.46 -4.68
CA CYS A 118 -20.00 4.79 -5.02
C CYS A 118 -18.93 5.83 -4.75
N GLN A 119 -18.86 6.81 -5.62
CA GLN A 119 -17.98 7.94 -5.42
C GLN A 119 -18.55 8.86 -4.35
N GLU A 120 -17.68 9.57 -3.69
CA GLU A 120 -18.11 10.52 -2.68
C GLU A 120 -18.93 11.67 -3.23
#